data_022c97b8cbfc25bacc92be5f5ce2eeb5
#
_entry.id   022c97b8cbfc25bacc92be5f5ce2eeb5
#
_cell.length_a   1.000
_cell.length_b   1.000
_cell.length_c   1.000
_cell.angle_alpha   90.00
_cell.angle_beta   90.00
_cell.angle_gamma   90.00
#
_symmetry.space_group_name_H-M   'P 1'
#
loop_
_entity.id
_entity.type
_entity.pdbx_description
1 polymer ?
#
loop_
_entity_poly.entity_id
_entity_poly.type
_entity_poly.pdbx_seq_one_letter_code
_entity_poly.pdbx_strand_id
1 'polypeptide(L)'
;MGYLHSFQDIYHLEEHREEIVALDGYGEKSFDRLWESINASRRTSFVRYLVSMDIPMIGRTKSRILDTVFSGNLTAFEQAAVGDYDFTQLEDFGEILNHNIHSWFADEANLDLWKNLQNEFTFEQRKEETIMTKENKFTGCTIVATGKLEHFTRDGINDKILELGAKPGSSVTKKTDYLICGEKAGSKLAKAQSLGIPILTEAEFLEMIA
;
A
#
# COMPACT_ATOMS: atom_id res chain seq x y z
N MET A 1 17.39 -26.90 3.19
CA MET A 1 17.92 -26.49 1.88
C MET A 1 18.14 -24.99 1.94
N GLY A 2 19.33 -24.50 1.58
CA GLY A 2 19.69 -23.09 1.79
C GLY A 2 19.61 -22.29 0.49
N TYR A 3 18.42 -22.23 -0.15
CA TYR A 3 18.26 -21.42 -1.36
C TYR A 3 17.98 -19.94 -1.09
N LEU A 4 17.57 -19.60 0.13
CA LEU A 4 17.24 -18.25 0.52
C LEU A 4 18.16 -17.81 1.66
N HIS A 5 19.07 -16.92 1.38
CA HIS A 5 19.95 -16.24 2.34
C HIS A 5 19.55 -14.77 2.51
N SER A 6 18.85 -14.22 1.51
CA SER A 6 18.34 -12.85 1.47
C SER A 6 16.95 -12.80 0.85
N PHE A 7 16.25 -11.67 1.01
CA PHE A 7 14.98 -11.44 0.30
C PHE A 7 15.15 -11.34 -1.22
N GLN A 8 16.34 -10.96 -1.70
CA GLN A 8 16.64 -10.89 -3.12
C GLN A 8 16.64 -12.28 -3.77
N ASP A 9 17.08 -13.32 -3.05
CA ASP A 9 17.15 -14.69 -3.58
C ASP A 9 15.78 -15.23 -4.01
N ILE A 10 14.70 -14.69 -3.47
CA ILE A 10 13.32 -15.02 -3.88
C ILE A 10 13.14 -14.74 -5.37
N TYR A 11 13.75 -13.67 -5.87
CA TYR A 11 13.66 -13.26 -7.27
C TYR A 11 14.59 -14.03 -8.21
N HIS A 12 15.42 -14.93 -7.66
CA HIS A 12 16.35 -15.81 -8.37
C HIS A 12 16.02 -17.30 -8.23
N LEU A 13 14.87 -17.64 -7.65
CA LEU A 13 14.45 -19.04 -7.43
C LEU A 13 14.32 -19.87 -8.70
N GLU A 14 14.19 -19.27 -9.88
CA GLU A 14 14.20 -19.97 -11.15
C GLU A 14 15.49 -20.75 -11.39
N GLU A 15 16.61 -20.27 -10.87
CA GLU A 15 17.93 -20.93 -10.95
C GLU A 15 17.95 -22.29 -10.21
N HIS A 16 17.01 -22.48 -9.26
CA HIS A 16 16.84 -23.69 -8.46
C HIS A 16 15.62 -24.51 -8.83
N ARG A 17 15.02 -24.24 -10.01
CA ARG A 17 13.76 -24.84 -10.45
C ARG A 17 13.76 -26.36 -10.33
N GLU A 18 14.76 -27.03 -10.93
CA GLU A 18 14.83 -28.49 -10.97
C GLU A 18 14.87 -29.11 -9.57
N GLU A 19 15.63 -28.49 -8.68
CA GLU A 19 15.78 -28.95 -7.30
C GLU A 19 14.51 -28.75 -6.47
N ILE A 20 13.82 -27.61 -6.67
CA ILE A 20 12.57 -27.28 -5.95
C ILE A 20 11.43 -28.17 -6.45
N VAL A 21 11.32 -28.41 -7.74
CA VAL A 21 10.30 -29.29 -8.34
C VAL A 21 10.46 -30.74 -7.89
N ALA A 22 11.69 -31.17 -7.62
CA ALA A 22 12.00 -32.52 -7.14
C ALA A 22 11.66 -32.74 -5.65
N LEU A 23 11.27 -31.68 -4.91
CA LEU A 23 10.88 -31.81 -3.51
C LEU A 23 9.56 -32.60 -3.36
N ASP A 24 9.50 -33.46 -2.33
CA ASP A 24 8.28 -34.24 -2.04
C ASP A 24 7.08 -33.30 -1.78
N GLY A 25 5.98 -33.60 -2.46
CA GLY A 25 4.76 -32.76 -2.39
C GLY A 25 4.82 -31.46 -3.20
N TYR A 26 5.93 -31.17 -3.88
CA TYR A 26 6.10 -30.04 -4.79
C TYR A 26 6.17 -30.56 -6.24
N GLY A 27 5.83 -29.80 -7.22
CA GLY A 27 5.89 -30.20 -8.63
C GLY A 27 5.83 -29.01 -9.55
N GLU A 28 5.99 -29.23 -10.86
CA GLU A 28 6.04 -28.21 -11.91
C GLU A 28 4.96 -27.15 -11.77
N LYS A 29 3.70 -27.58 -11.66
CA LYS A 29 2.56 -26.64 -11.53
C LYS A 29 2.62 -25.75 -10.29
N SER A 30 3.19 -26.26 -9.19
CA SER A 30 3.32 -25.50 -7.95
C SER A 30 4.41 -24.47 -8.08
N PHE A 31 5.53 -24.86 -8.71
CA PHE A 31 6.62 -23.94 -9.01
C PHE A 31 6.19 -22.85 -9.99
N ASP A 32 5.52 -23.21 -11.08
CA ASP A 32 5.06 -22.25 -12.09
C ASP A 32 4.17 -21.16 -11.46
N ARG A 33 3.20 -21.55 -10.62
CA ARG A 33 2.35 -20.60 -9.91
C ARG A 33 3.13 -19.69 -8.96
N LEU A 34 4.09 -20.25 -8.23
CA LEU A 34 4.96 -19.47 -7.36
C LEU A 34 5.75 -18.45 -8.18
N TRP A 35 6.39 -18.93 -9.27
CA TRP A 35 7.21 -18.10 -10.12
C TRP A 35 6.44 -17.00 -10.83
N GLU A 36 5.24 -17.31 -11.33
CA GLU A 36 4.30 -16.30 -11.87
C GLU A 36 3.98 -15.22 -10.82
N SER A 37 3.72 -15.62 -9.58
CA SER A 37 3.42 -14.68 -8.49
C SER A 37 4.62 -13.81 -8.14
N ILE A 38 5.84 -14.39 -8.10
CA ILE A 38 7.07 -13.65 -7.88
C ILE A 38 7.30 -12.63 -9.00
N ASN A 39 7.18 -13.06 -10.26
CA ASN A 39 7.35 -12.16 -11.41
C ASN A 39 6.29 -11.05 -11.46
N ALA A 40 5.05 -11.35 -11.10
CA ALA A 40 4.01 -10.34 -10.99
C ALA A 40 4.34 -9.29 -9.91
N SER A 41 4.99 -9.70 -8.81
CA SER A 41 5.38 -8.80 -7.72
C SER A 41 6.52 -7.83 -8.09
N ARG A 42 7.28 -8.12 -9.16
CA ARG A 42 8.34 -7.21 -9.66
C ARG A 42 7.81 -5.84 -10.09
N ARG A 43 6.51 -5.75 -10.43
CA ARG A 43 5.86 -4.45 -10.68
C ARG A 43 5.31 -3.92 -9.37
N THR A 44 5.90 -2.84 -8.90
CA THR A 44 5.56 -2.27 -7.61
C THR A 44 5.49 -0.73 -7.66
N SER A 45 4.98 -0.12 -6.61
CA SER A 45 4.96 1.32 -6.43
C SER A 45 5.86 1.73 -5.26
N PHE A 46 6.22 3.01 -5.19
CA PHE A 46 6.94 3.60 -4.05
C PHE A 46 6.29 3.20 -2.71
N VAL A 47 4.97 3.34 -2.61
CA VAL A 47 4.23 3.02 -1.38
C VAL A 47 4.36 1.55 -0.99
N ARG A 48 4.19 0.64 -1.96
CA ARG A 48 4.30 -0.81 -1.69
C ARG A 48 5.70 -1.20 -1.29
N TYR A 49 6.69 -0.64 -1.98
CA TYR A 49 8.09 -0.89 -1.71
C TYR A 49 8.46 -0.41 -0.30
N LEU A 50 8.09 0.82 0.06
CA LEU A 50 8.38 1.38 1.37
C LEU A 50 7.71 0.59 2.51
N VAL A 51 6.47 0.15 2.31
CA VAL A 51 5.78 -0.72 3.28
C VAL A 51 6.48 -2.06 3.45
N SER A 52 7.06 -2.63 2.39
CA SER A 52 7.76 -3.93 2.46
C SER A 52 9.09 -3.87 3.21
N MET A 53 9.65 -2.68 3.42
CA MET A 53 10.87 -2.47 4.20
C MET A 53 10.66 -2.57 5.71
N ASP A 54 9.42 -2.63 6.17
CA ASP A 54 9.02 -2.76 7.59
C ASP A 54 9.69 -1.73 8.52
N ILE A 55 9.85 -0.49 8.02
CA ILE A 55 10.34 0.61 8.86
C ILE A 55 9.32 0.83 10.00
N PRO A 56 9.75 0.83 11.27
CA PRO A 56 8.83 0.91 12.39
C PRO A 56 7.86 2.09 12.30
N MET A 57 6.56 1.80 12.42
CA MET A 57 5.43 2.76 12.33
C MET A 57 5.22 3.42 10.95
N ILE A 58 5.99 3.07 9.93
CA ILE A 58 5.80 3.51 8.56
C ILE A 58 4.92 2.48 7.83
N GLY A 59 3.63 2.55 8.07
CA GLY A 59 2.64 1.77 7.33
C GLY A 59 2.16 2.51 6.07
N ARG A 60 1.14 1.95 5.42
CA ARG A 60 0.61 2.41 4.12
C ARG A 60 0.26 3.90 4.09
N THR A 61 -0.38 4.42 5.14
CA THR A 61 -0.77 5.84 5.22
C THR A 61 0.45 6.77 5.22
N LYS A 62 1.47 6.46 6.03
CA LYS A 62 2.70 7.26 6.10
C LYS A 62 3.51 7.15 4.81
N SER A 63 3.57 5.96 4.22
CA SER A 63 4.23 5.75 2.93
C SER A 63 3.60 6.58 1.80
N ARG A 64 2.28 6.82 1.81
CA ARG A 64 1.62 7.70 0.83
C ARG A 64 1.98 9.17 1.01
N ILE A 65 2.09 9.65 2.25
CA ILE A 65 2.55 11.01 2.52
C ILE A 65 3.97 11.17 1.95
N LEU A 66 4.86 10.20 2.23
CA LEU A 66 6.22 10.20 1.70
C LEU A 66 6.25 10.10 0.17
N ASP A 67 5.41 9.27 -0.44
CA ASP A 67 5.24 9.19 -1.90
C ASP A 67 4.85 10.55 -2.51
N THR A 68 3.96 11.26 -1.84
CA THR A 68 3.54 12.59 -2.28
C THR A 68 4.66 13.61 -2.17
N VAL A 69 5.37 13.64 -1.03
CA VAL A 69 6.45 14.59 -0.75
C VAL A 69 7.63 14.37 -1.70
N PHE A 70 8.02 13.12 -1.90
CA PHE A 70 9.16 12.75 -2.74
C PHE A 70 8.77 12.42 -4.19
N SER A 71 7.50 12.60 -4.57
CA SER A 71 6.99 12.36 -5.93
C SER A 71 7.31 10.96 -6.48
N GLY A 72 7.28 9.94 -5.62
CA GLY A 72 7.63 8.56 -5.97
C GLY A 72 9.13 8.32 -6.21
N ASN A 73 9.97 9.30 -5.94
CA ASN A 73 11.42 9.22 -6.18
C ASN A 73 12.13 8.54 -5.00
N LEU A 74 12.48 7.27 -5.16
CA LEU A 74 13.19 6.47 -4.15
C LEU A 74 14.56 7.03 -3.78
N THR A 75 15.30 7.54 -4.78
CA THR A 75 16.64 8.13 -4.55
C THR A 75 16.54 9.40 -3.73
N ALA A 76 15.56 10.27 -4.01
CA ALA A 76 15.35 11.49 -3.25
C ALA A 76 14.94 11.16 -1.79
N PHE A 77 14.10 10.16 -1.58
CA PHE A 77 13.73 9.70 -0.25
C PHE A 77 14.93 9.09 0.49
N GLU A 78 15.71 8.22 -0.16
CA GLU A 78 16.94 7.65 0.42
C GLU A 78 17.91 8.74 0.87
N GLN A 79 18.17 9.71 0.01
CA GLN A 79 19.06 10.86 0.34
C GLN A 79 18.55 11.64 1.53
N ALA A 80 17.25 11.88 1.63
CA ALA A 80 16.62 12.51 2.77
C ALA A 80 16.75 11.68 4.06
N ALA A 81 16.53 10.36 3.97
CA ALA A 81 16.56 9.45 5.09
C ALA A 81 17.99 9.18 5.63
N VAL A 82 18.99 9.14 4.74
CA VAL A 82 20.41 9.01 5.11
C VAL A 82 20.99 10.34 5.58
N GLY A 83 20.49 11.46 5.05
CA GLY A 83 20.91 12.81 5.41
C GLY A 83 20.28 13.33 6.70
N ASP A 84 20.08 14.62 6.76
CA ASP A 84 19.57 15.34 7.93
C ASP A 84 18.18 15.97 7.67
N TYR A 85 17.39 15.39 6.76
CA TYR A 85 16.05 15.89 6.46
C TYR A 85 15.13 15.73 7.67
N ASP A 86 14.52 16.83 8.09
CA ASP A 86 13.59 16.83 9.22
C ASP A 86 12.18 16.38 8.77
N PHE A 87 11.87 15.10 8.99
CA PHE A 87 10.54 14.55 8.68
C PHE A 87 9.43 15.09 9.59
N THR A 88 9.76 15.73 10.73
CA THR A 88 8.72 16.27 11.63
C THR A 88 7.94 17.43 11.02
N GLN A 89 8.47 18.06 9.96
CA GLN A 89 7.75 19.09 9.20
C GLN A 89 6.57 18.53 8.36
N LEU A 90 6.47 17.21 8.21
CA LEU A 90 5.38 16.57 7.48
C LEU A 90 4.16 16.37 8.39
N GLU A 91 2.97 16.49 7.79
CA GLU A 91 1.71 16.25 8.51
C GLU A 91 1.69 14.85 9.13
N ASP A 92 1.37 14.76 10.41
CA ASP A 92 1.31 13.53 11.19
C ASP A 92 2.68 12.79 11.35
N PHE A 93 3.78 13.43 11.13
CA PHE A 93 5.11 12.92 11.47
C PHE A 93 5.62 13.63 12.72
N GLY A 94 5.87 12.86 13.78
CA GLY A 94 6.51 13.34 15.00
C GLY A 94 7.93 12.82 15.13
N GLU A 95 8.60 13.20 16.20
CA GLU A 95 10.00 12.83 16.52
C GLU A 95 10.26 11.33 16.43
N ILE A 96 9.28 10.49 16.84
CA ILE A 96 9.43 9.03 16.82
C ILE A 96 9.54 8.52 15.38
N LEU A 97 8.71 9.03 14.47
CA LEU A 97 8.75 8.62 13.06
C LEU A 97 10.01 9.12 12.37
N ASN A 98 10.40 10.36 12.67
CA ASN A 98 11.66 10.93 12.19
C ASN A 98 12.85 10.06 12.63
N HIS A 99 12.92 9.75 13.92
CA HIS A 99 13.96 8.88 14.46
C HIS A 99 13.97 7.48 13.81
N ASN A 100 12.80 6.87 13.65
CA ASN A 100 12.67 5.53 13.07
C ASN A 100 13.18 5.48 11.62
N ILE A 101 12.86 6.47 10.82
CA ILE A 101 13.35 6.54 9.42
C ILE A 101 14.88 6.64 9.41
N HIS A 102 15.44 7.61 10.11
CA HIS A 102 16.89 7.80 10.14
C HIS A 102 17.63 6.60 10.70
N SER A 103 17.15 6.02 11.81
CA SER A 103 17.77 4.86 12.43
C SER A 103 17.74 3.63 11.54
N TRP A 104 16.64 3.43 10.80
CA TRP A 104 16.53 2.32 9.85
C TRP A 104 17.54 2.45 8.71
N PHE A 105 17.71 3.63 8.16
CA PHE A 105 18.66 3.89 7.06
C PHE A 105 20.12 4.05 7.53
N ALA A 106 20.36 4.25 8.82
CA ALA A 106 21.70 4.25 9.41
C ALA A 106 22.27 2.82 9.59
N ASP A 107 21.42 1.79 9.57
CA ASP A 107 21.85 0.40 9.59
C ASP A 107 22.30 -0.03 8.19
N GLU A 108 23.56 -0.46 8.08
CA GLU A 108 24.17 -0.84 6.81
C GLU A 108 23.42 -2.03 6.14
N ALA A 109 22.96 -3.00 6.91
CA ALA A 109 22.23 -4.15 6.37
C ALA A 109 20.87 -3.74 5.78
N ASN A 110 20.18 -2.81 6.42
CA ASN A 110 18.93 -2.25 5.91
C ASN A 110 19.16 -1.42 4.65
N LEU A 111 20.20 -0.61 4.63
CA LEU A 111 20.55 0.20 3.46
C LEU A 111 20.94 -0.67 2.26
N ASP A 112 21.69 -1.74 2.50
CA ASP A 112 22.02 -2.72 1.48
C ASP A 112 20.77 -3.45 0.98
N LEU A 113 19.86 -3.86 1.87
CA LEU A 113 18.58 -4.44 1.51
C LEU A 113 17.78 -3.49 0.63
N TRP A 114 17.65 -2.21 1.04
CA TRP A 114 16.98 -1.17 0.27
C TRP A 114 17.52 -1.03 -1.15
N LYS A 115 18.84 -0.97 -1.30
CA LYS A 115 19.49 -0.80 -2.61
C LYS A 115 19.40 -2.05 -3.48
N ASN A 116 19.67 -3.22 -2.90
CA ASN A 116 19.71 -4.47 -3.64
C ASN A 116 18.34 -4.87 -4.16
N LEU A 117 17.29 -4.75 -3.35
CA LEU A 117 15.94 -5.08 -3.77
C LEU A 117 15.41 -4.14 -4.87
N GLN A 118 15.84 -2.90 -4.95
CA GLN A 118 15.43 -2.01 -6.04
C GLN A 118 15.75 -2.56 -7.42
N ASN A 119 16.84 -3.33 -7.56
CA ASN A 119 17.25 -3.90 -8.83
C ASN A 119 16.29 -5.00 -9.32
N GLU A 120 15.51 -5.59 -8.41
CA GLU A 120 14.54 -6.64 -8.72
C GLU A 120 13.17 -6.09 -9.17
N PHE A 121 12.93 -4.79 -9.00
CA PHE A 121 11.63 -4.19 -9.24
C PHE A 121 11.61 -3.21 -10.40
N THR A 122 10.48 -3.21 -11.08
CA THR A 122 10.09 -2.13 -12.00
C THR A 122 9.08 -1.27 -11.26
N PHE A 123 9.46 -0.04 -10.96
CA PHE A 123 8.58 0.90 -10.28
C PHE A 123 7.60 1.51 -11.28
N GLU A 124 6.33 1.41 -10.93
CA GLU A 124 5.30 2.13 -11.67
C GLU A 124 5.60 3.62 -11.50
N GLN A 125 5.89 4.28 -12.62
CA GLN A 125 5.96 5.74 -12.58
C GLN A 125 4.61 6.20 -12.04
N ARG A 126 4.65 7.06 -11.02
CA ARG A 126 3.48 7.82 -10.64
C ARG A 126 2.98 8.42 -11.94
N LYS A 127 1.86 7.93 -12.48
CA LYS A 127 1.11 8.75 -13.41
C LYS A 127 0.99 10.04 -12.64
N GLU A 128 1.46 11.14 -13.23
CA GLU A 128 1.00 12.45 -12.85
C GLU A 128 -0.53 12.46 -13.09
N GLU A 129 -1.22 11.64 -12.33
CA GLU A 129 -2.55 11.98 -11.94
C GLU A 129 -2.30 13.24 -11.15
N THR A 130 -2.28 14.35 -11.92
CA THR A 130 -2.66 15.62 -11.42
C THR A 130 -3.60 15.28 -10.26
N ILE A 131 -3.17 15.56 -9.01
CA ILE A 131 -4.10 15.90 -7.96
C ILE A 131 -4.72 17.21 -8.47
N MET A 132 -5.37 17.16 -9.64
CA MET A 132 -6.55 17.91 -9.88
C MET A 132 -7.54 17.27 -8.93
N THR A 133 -7.57 17.79 -7.72
CA THR A 133 -8.80 17.94 -7.01
C THR A 133 -9.75 18.67 -7.96
N LYS A 134 -10.24 17.98 -9.01
CA LYS A 134 -11.58 18.27 -9.43
C LYS A 134 -12.35 18.08 -8.14
N GLU A 135 -12.79 19.20 -7.58
CA GLU A 135 -13.72 19.17 -6.46
C GLU A 135 -14.79 18.15 -6.82
N ASN A 136 -14.63 16.95 -6.31
CA ASN A 136 -15.62 15.91 -6.44
C ASN A 136 -16.41 15.86 -5.14
N LYS A 137 -17.57 15.24 -5.17
CA LYS A 137 -18.47 15.17 -4.01
C LYS A 137 -17.85 14.53 -2.76
N PHE A 138 -16.72 13.85 -2.89
CA PHE A 138 -16.06 13.10 -1.83
C PHE A 138 -14.84 13.80 -1.24
N THR A 139 -14.36 14.87 -1.86
CA THR A 139 -13.18 15.61 -1.37
C THR A 139 -13.43 16.10 0.07
N GLY A 140 -12.52 15.71 0.98
CA GLY A 140 -12.59 16.03 2.42
C GLY A 140 -13.56 15.15 3.23
N CYS A 141 -14.39 14.32 2.59
CA CYS A 141 -15.34 13.43 3.27
C CYS A 141 -14.64 12.28 3.98
N THR A 142 -15.23 11.80 5.07
CA THR A 142 -14.85 10.54 5.71
C THR A 142 -15.75 9.41 5.21
N ILE A 143 -15.19 8.42 4.54
CA ILE A 143 -15.92 7.32 3.91
C ILE A 143 -15.53 5.99 4.56
N VAL A 144 -16.52 5.19 4.91
CA VAL A 144 -16.32 3.85 5.46
C VAL A 144 -16.82 2.83 4.45
N ALA A 145 -16.04 1.77 4.17
CA ALA A 145 -16.49 0.64 3.37
C ALA A 145 -16.77 -0.59 4.24
N THR A 146 -17.78 -1.37 3.89
CA THR A 146 -18.18 -2.58 4.60
C THR A 146 -18.79 -3.62 3.66
N GLY A 147 -18.71 -4.88 4.05
CA GLY A 147 -19.18 -5.98 3.22
C GLY A 147 -18.18 -6.41 2.14
N LYS A 148 -18.55 -7.39 1.32
CA LYS A 148 -17.78 -7.85 0.18
C LYS A 148 -18.14 -7.00 -1.03
N LEU A 149 -17.17 -6.28 -1.54
CA LEU A 149 -17.27 -5.53 -2.78
C LEU A 149 -16.94 -6.45 -3.98
N GLU A 150 -17.50 -6.16 -5.12
CA GLU A 150 -17.32 -6.95 -6.34
C GLU A 150 -16.07 -6.51 -7.11
N HIS A 151 -15.85 -5.21 -7.23
CA HIS A 151 -14.77 -4.61 -8.04
C HIS A 151 -13.55 -4.20 -7.21
N PHE A 152 -13.70 -4.11 -5.88
CA PHE A 152 -12.61 -3.69 -5.02
C PHE A 152 -12.28 -4.71 -3.94
N THR A 153 -11.00 -4.92 -3.72
CA THR A 153 -10.51 -5.50 -2.47
C THR A 153 -10.69 -4.48 -1.34
N ARG A 154 -10.58 -4.93 -0.08
CA ARG A 154 -10.66 -4.04 1.09
C ARG A 154 -9.63 -2.90 1.04
N ASP A 155 -8.44 -3.21 0.55
CA ASP A 155 -7.37 -2.24 0.39
C ASP A 155 -7.60 -1.36 -0.83
N GLY A 156 -8.05 -1.95 -1.94
CA GLY A 156 -8.34 -1.21 -3.17
C GLY A 156 -9.42 -0.14 -3.02
N ILE A 157 -10.48 -0.41 -2.24
CA ILE A 157 -11.49 0.63 -1.98
C ILE A 157 -10.95 1.76 -1.11
N ASN A 158 -10.09 1.46 -0.12
CA ASN A 158 -9.47 2.49 0.68
C ASN A 158 -8.52 3.35 -0.15
N ASP A 159 -7.80 2.74 -1.09
CA ASP A 159 -6.93 3.43 -2.04
C ASP A 159 -7.76 4.37 -2.93
N LYS A 160 -8.88 3.87 -3.45
CA LYS A 160 -9.79 4.69 -4.27
C LYS A 160 -10.40 5.87 -3.51
N ILE A 161 -10.80 5.67 -2.27
CA ILE A 161 -11.29 6.74 -1.40
C ILE A 161 -10.23 7.84 -1.23
N LEU A 162 -8.97 7.46 -1.04
CA LEU A 162 -7.86 8.42 -0.91
C LEU A 162 -7.56 9.16 -2.23
N GLU A 163 -7.63 8.49 -3.38
CA GLU A 163 -7.49 9.11 -4.71
C GLU A 163 -8.54 10.21 -4.94
N LEU A 164 -9.73 10.06 -4.36
CA LEU A 164 -10.80 11.04 -4.44
C LEU A 164 -10.63 12.21 -3.43
N GLY A 165 -9.52 12.27 -2.71
CA GLY A 165 -9.31 13.29 -1.68
C GLY A 165 -10.16 13.10 -0.42
N ALA A 166 -10.73 11.89 -0.23
CA ALA A 166 -11.51 11.51 0.95
C ALA A 166 -10.65 10.75 1.97
N LYS A 167 -11.14 10.63 3.20
CA LYS A 167 -10.48 9.90 4.30
C LYS A 167 -11.16 8.55 4.52
N PRO A 168 -10.46 7.40 4.35
CA PRO A 168 -11.02 6.10 4.65
C PRO A 168 -11.15 5.90 6.17
N GLY A 169 -12.34 5.52 6.62
CA GLY A 169 -12.63 5.24 8.02
C GLY A 169 -12.69 3.75 8.33
N SER A 170 -12.16 3.33 9.48
CA SER A 170 -12.25 1.94 9.95
C SER A 170 -13.58 1.61 10.64
N SER A 171 -14.28 2.61 11.15
CA SER A 171 -15.54 2.49 11.89
C SER A 171 -16.52 3.60 11.57
N VAL A 172 -17.82 3.30 11.62
CA VAL A 172 -18.89 4.29 11.41
C VAL A 172 -19.06 5.12 12.67
N THR A 173 -18.98 6.45 12.53
CA THR A 173 -19.13 7.44 13.59
C THR A 173 -20.01 8.61 13.10
N LYS A 174 -20.35 9.55 13.96
CA LYS A 174 -21.05 10.79 13.57
C LYS A 174 -20.26 11.67 12.60
N LYS A 175 -18.96 11.40 12.44
CA LYS A 175 -18.06 12.10 11.48
C LYS A 175 -17.97 11.38 10.14
N THR A 176 -18.68 10.26 9.95
CA THR A 176 -18.70 9.52 8.69
C THR A 176 -19.71 10.17 7.77
N ASP A 177 -19.29 10.56 6.58
CA ASP A 177 -20.11 11.23 5.58
C ASP A 177 -20.83 10.23 4.67
N TYR A 178 -20.15 9.11 4.33
CA TYR A 178 -20.72 8.06 3.48
C TYR A 178 -20.32 6.67 3.97
N LEU A 179 -21.22 5.69 3.76
CA LEU A 179 -20.93 4.28 3.91
C LEU A 179 -21.05 3.61 2.54
N ILE A 180 -19.96 3.01 2.03
CA ILE A 180 -20.00 2.14 0.85
C ILE A 180 -20.31 0.72 1.33
N CYS A 181 -21.37 0.13 0.79
CA CYS A 181 -21.95 -1.12 1.25
C CYS A 181 -21.90 -2.18 0.14
N GLY A 182 -21.11 -3.23 0.37
CA GLY A 182 -21.12 -4.45 -0.45
C GLY A 182 -22.01 -5.54 0.14
N GLU A 183 -21.91 -6.75 -0.43
CA GLU A 183 -22.65 -7.91 0.07
C GLU A 183 -22.30 -8.27 1.50
N LYS A 184 -23.28 -8.80 2.24
CA LYS A 184 -23.12 -9.26 3.63
C LYS A 184 -22.55 -8.19 4.56
N ALA A 185 -22.96 -6.95 4.37
CA ALA A 185 -22.63 -5.86 5.28
C ALA A 185 -23.20 -6.16 6.68
N GLY A 186 -22.31 -6.09 7.68
CA GLY A 186 -22.65 -6.43 9.06
C GLY A 186 -23.08 -5.19 9.89
N SER A 187 -22.63 -5.13 11.15
CA SER A 187 -22.99 -4.12 12.14
C SER A 187 -22.74 -2.66 11.70
N LYS A 188 -21.81 -2.41 10.78
CA LYS A 188 -21.54 -1.06 10.27
C LYS A 188 -22.72 -0.49 9.48
N LEU A 189 -23.47 -1.33 8.75
CA LEU A 189 -24.67 -0.93 8.02
C LEU A 189 -25.76 -0.47 8.99
N ALA A 190 -26.08 -1.30 9.99
CA ALA A 190 -27.06 -0.96 11.00
C ALA A 190 -26.70 0.35 11.73
N LYS A 191 -25.42 0.54 12.04
CA LYS A 191 -24.94 1.76 12.69
C LYS A 191 -25.06 3.00 11.80
N ALA A 192 -24.75 2.88 10.50
CA ALA A 192 -24.92 3.98 9.56
C ALA A 192 -26.39 4.39 9.44
N GLN A 193 -27.30 3.41 9.35
CA GLN A 193 -28.74 3.65 9.33
C GLN A 193 -29.21 4.38 10.61
N SER A 194 -28.74 3.94 11.78
CA SER A 194 -29.10 4.56 13.05
C SER A 194 -28.60 6.00 13.20
N LEU A 195 -27.52 6.34 12.51
CA LEU A 195 -26.92 7.68 12.51
C LEU A 195 -27.38 8.56 11.34
N GLY A 196 -28.25 8.04 10.44
CA GLY A 196 -28.71 8.76 9.26
C GLY A 196 -27.62 9.03 8.23
N ILE A 197 -26.57 8.23 8.20
CA ILE A 197 -25.44 8.40 7.27
C ILE A 197 -25.86 7.87 5.90
N PRO A 198 -25.62 8.62 4.82
CA PRO A 198 -25.85 8.18 3.45
C PRO A 198 -25.12 6.87 3.15
N ILE A 199 -25.86 5.90 2.61
CA ILE A 199 -25.35 4.58 2.24
C ILE A 199 -25.36 4.50 0.73
N LEU A 200 -24.21 4.16 0.16
CA LEU A 200 -24.01 3.93 -1.26
C LEU A 200 -23.75 2.44 -1.50
N THR A 201 -24.36 1.87 -2.49
CA THR A 201 -23.92 0.60 -3.07
C THR A 201 -22.61 0.80 -3.82
N GLU A 202 -21.87 -0.28 -4.09
CA GLU A 202 -20.66 -0.19 -4.91
C GLU A 202 -20.94 0.39 -6.29
N ALA A 203 -22.06 0.02 -6.92
CA ALA A 203 -22.48 0.54 -8.21
C ALA A 203 -22.74 2.06 -8.18
N GLU A 204 -23.50 2.54 -7.18
CA GLU A 204 -23.74 3.98 -7.01
C GLU A 204 -22.45 4.75 -6.75
N PHE A 205 -21.53 4.19 -5.97
CA PHE A 205 -20.22 4.80 -5.77
C PHE A 205 -19.43 4.90 -7.08
N LEU A 206 -19.41 3.82 -7.90
CA LEU A 206 -18.76 3.82 -9.21
C LEU A 206 -19.37 4.83 -10.18
N GLU A 207 -20.70 4.95 -10.22
CA GLU A 207 -21.39 5.95 -11.04
C GLU A 207 -21.05 7.40 -10.60
N MET A 208 -20.84 7.62 -9.30
CA MET A 208 -20.52 8.96 -8.78
C MET A 208 -19.07 9.39 -9.06
N ILE A 209 -18.19 8.46 -9.39
CA ILE A 209 -16.76 8.71 -9.66
C ILE A 209 -16.37 8.52 -11.13
N ALA A 210 -17.33 8.11 -11.99
CA ALA A 210 -17.15 7.99 -13.43
C ALA A 210 -17.16 9.40 -14.06
#